data_75eba3b4f2c6f9fd2337b7986ac8400c
#
_entry.id   75eba3b4f2c6f9fd2337b7986ac8400c
#
_cell.length_a   1.000
_cell.length_b   1.000
_cell.length_c   1.000
_cell.angle_alpha   90.00
_cell.angle_beta   90.00
_cell.angle_gamma   90.00
#
_symmetry.space_group_name_H-M   'P 1'
#
loop_
_entity.id
_entity.type
_entity.pdbx_description
1 polymer ?
#
loop_
_entity_poly.entity_id
_entity_poly.type
_entity_poly.pdbx_seq_one_letter_code
_entity_poly.pdbx_strand_id
1 'polypeptide(L)'
;MMIKLLGTGDSPGTPILNCHCKTCEDARRKGWERKRFSILVKNGDKFILIDTSPDLRRQLLENNVERVEAVIWTHSHFDHFSGFGEFYRVQENVEVYTTPSIHESIGKFMQFLSYRKREVEEFQSFKISDIEFTLFPVNHPPVDAVGVKIEWNGFKVVVTGDTNSEIDEKSLSEMEKPDLLIANAIAPSGKFRKHMNAKEAMLLGERLGAKKIVLSHLGHFYPPHKSASKLFPVGEDYQEFYFGEGKLYEFFGD
;
A
#
# COMPACT_ATOMS: atom_id res chain seq x y z
N MET A 1 0.53 16.08 7.83
CA MET A 1 0.94 14.75 7.34
C MET A 1 0.54 14.60 5.87
N MET A 2 1.34 13.88 5.09
CA MET A 2 1.02 13.55 3.69
C MET A 2 1.13 12.03 3.49
N ILE A 3 0.18 11.46 2.75
CA ILE A 3 0.21 10.08 2.24
C ILE A 3 0.37 10.16 0.72
N LYS A 4 1.31 9.41 0.17
CA LYS A 4 1.54 9.35 -1.28
C LYS A 4 1.55 7.90 -1.77
N LEU A 5 0.80 7.61 -2.81
CA LEU A 5 0.82 6.32 -3.48
C LEU A 5 2.05 6.25 -4.38
N LEU A 6 3.11 5.56 -3.97
CA LEU A 6 4.32 5.42 -4.80
C LEU A 6 4.12 4.46 -5.98
N GLY A 7 3.18 3.56 -5.84
CA GLY A 7 2.73 2.64 -6.88
C GLY A 7 1.38 2.07 -6.55
N THR A 8 0.56 1.85 -7.55
CA THR A 8 -0.83 1.41 -7.44
C THR A 8 -1.10 0.08 -8.11
N GLY A 9 -0.10 -0.52 -8.74
CA GLY A 9 -0.21 -1.79 -9.46
C GLY A 9 -0.09 -3.01 -8.55
N ASP A 10 -0.57 -4.13 -9.10
CA ASP A 10 -0.43 -5.47 -8.53
C ASP A 10 0.98 -6.06 -8.76
N SER A 11 1.18 -7.31 -8.36
CA SER A 11 2.49 -7.98 -8.39
C SER A 11 3.24 -7.89 -9.73
N PRO A 12 2.64 -8.12 -10.91
CA PRO A 12 3.35 -7.93 -12.17
C PRO A 12 3.46 -6.47 -12.62
N GLY A 13 2.69 -5.55 -12.03
CA GLY A 13 2.55 -4.17 -12.50
C GLY A 13 1.81 -4.05 -13.85
N THR A 14 1.70 -2.85 -14.38
CA THR A 14 1.13 -2.63 -15.71
C THR A 14 2.04 -1.69 -16.51
N PRO A 15 2.46 -2.04 -17.74
CA PRO A 15 2.12 -3.24 -18.52
C PRO A 15 2.86 -4.51 -18.05
N ILE A 16 2.19 -5.64 -18.15
CA ILE A 16 2.79 -6.95 -17.83
C ILE A 16 3.67 -7.43 -19.00
N LEU A 17 4.76 -8.11 -18.68
CA LEU A 17 5.64 -8.75 -19.67
C LEU A 17 4.84 -9.73 -20.55
N ASN A 18 5.05 -9.66 -21.85
CA ASN A 18 4.39 -10.51 -22.85
C ASN A 18 2.84 -10.47 -22.86
N CYS A 19 2.21 -9.50 -22.20
CA CYS A 19 0.77 -9.35 -22.22
C CYS A 19 0.34 -8.43 -23.36
N HIS A 20 -0.56 -8.89 -24.22
CA HIS A 20 -1.12 -8.16 -25.37
C HIS A 20 -2.57 -7.70 -25.16
N CYS A 21 -3.03 -7.63 -23.91
CA CYS A 21 -4.36 -7.08 -23.65
C CYS A 21 -4.41 -5.58 -23.94
N LYS A 22 -5.63 -5.07 -24.15
CA LYS A 22 -5.87 -3.67 -24.50
C LYS A 22 -5.20 -2.67 -23.54
N THR A 23 -5.21 -2.95 -22.24
CA THR A 23 -4.61 -2.09 -21.22
C THR A 23 -3.09 -2.08 -21.30
N CYS A 24 -2.44 -3.26 -21.42
CA CYS A 24 -0.99 -3.37 -21.51
C CYS A 24 -0.45 -2.78 -22.83
N GLU A 25 -1.17 -2.93 -23.93
CA GLU A 25 -0.80 -2.32 -25.21
C GLU A 25 -0.97 -0.80 -25.21
N ASP A 26 -2.06 -0.30 -24.61
CA ASP A 26 -2.26 1.13 -24.42
C ASP A 26 -1.14 1.76 -23.55
N ALA A 27 -0.77 1.07 -22.46
CA ALA A 27 0.30 1.48 -21.57
C ALA A 27 1.64 1.59 -22.31
N ARG A 28 2.05 0.56 -23.06
CA ARG A 28 3.29 0.60 -23.86
C ARG A 28 3.28 1.69 -24.91
N ARG A 29 2.17 1.83 -25.63
CA ARG A 29 2.03 2.81 -26.72
C ARG A 29 2.08 4.24 -26.22
N LYS A 30 1.52 4.51 -25.04
CA LYS A 30 1.42 5.86 -24.46
C LYS A 30 2.49 6.17 -23.42
N GLY A 31 3.29 5.18 -23.05
CA GLY A 31 4.37 5.34 -22.07
C GLY A 31 3.90 5.52 -20.63
N TRP A 32 2.71 5.02 -20.26
CA TRP A 32 2.28 5.02 -18.87
C TRP A 32 2.42 3.63 -18.25
N GLU A 33 2.51 3.60 -16.93
CA GLU A 33 2.63 2.37 -16.15
C GLU A 33 1.86 2.47 -14.82
N ARG A 34 1.66 1.34 -14.15
CA ARG A 34 1.42 1.26 -12.71
C ARG A 34 2.58 0.51 -12.09
N LYS A 35 3.35 1.21 -11.26
CA LYS A 35 4.39 0.61 -10.44
C LYS A 35 3.75 -0.26 -9.38
N ARG A 36 4.49 -1.26 -8.89
CA ARG A 36 4.01 -2.15 -7.82
C ARG A 36 3.73 -1.36 -6.55
N PHE A 37 2.78 -1.87 -5.78
CA PHE A 37 2.25 -1.21 -4.59
C PHE A 37 3.34 -0.80 -3.59
N SER A 38 3.30 0.44 -3.19
CA SER A 38 4.04 0.99 -2.05
C SER A 38 3.43 2.35 -1.68
N ILE A 39 3.44 2.70 -0.41
CA ILE A 39 2.94 3.98 0.09
C ILE A 39 4.04 4.70 0.86
N LEU A 40 4.13 6.01 0.65
CA LEU A 40 4.96 6.91 1.41
C LEU A 40 4.09 7.72 2.38
N VAL A 41 4.44 7.66 3.66
CA VAL A 41 3.91 8.54 4.71
C VAL A 41 4.97 9.57 5.04
N LYS A 42 4.65 10.86 4.86
CA LYS A 42 5.56 11.98 5.16
C LYS A 42 4.98 12.86 6.25
N ASN A 43 5.79 13.14 7.28
CA ASN A 43 5.46 14.15 8.28
C ASN A 43 6.71 14.97 8.60
N GLY A 44 6.67 16.27 8.29
CA GLY A 44 7.88 17.10 8.29
C GLY A 44 8.96 16.55 7.34
N ASP A 45 10.13 16.27 7.89
CA ASP A 45 11.29 15.67 7.19
C ASP A 45 11.37 14.14 7.33
N LYS A 46 10.38 13.52 7.95
CA LYS A 46 10.33 12.08 8.19
C LYS A 46 9.58 11.36 7.07
N PHE A 47 10.17 10.28 6.58
CA PHE A 47 9.61 9.43 5.53
C PHE A 47 9.47 7.99 6.05
N ILE A 48 8.26 7.46 6.00
CA ILE A 48 7.93 6.09 6.39
C ILE A 48 7.34 5.40 5.17
N LEU A 49 7.75 4.17 4.90
CA LEU A 49 7.21 3.36 3.81
C LEU A 49 6.25 2.31 4.36
N ILE A 50 5.14 2.11 3.66
CA ILE A 50 4.33 0.89 3.78
C ILE A 50 4.61 0.08 2.52
N ASP A 51 5.24 -1.06 2.72
CA ASP A 51 5.81 -1.95 1.72
C ASP A 51 6.94 -1.35 0.87
N THR A 52 7.84 -2.22 0.45
CA THR A 52 9.01 -1.90 -0.36
C THR A 52 8.98 -2.72 -1.65
N SER A 53 8.31 -2.18 -2.64
CA SER A 53 8.07 -2.84 -3.92
C SER A 53 9.35 -3.03 -4.74
N PRO A 54 9.39 -3.91 -5.74
CA PRO A 54 10.52 -4.03 -6.68
C PRO A 54 10.88 -2.74 -7.42
N ASP A 55 9.97 -1.76 -7.46
CA ASP A 55 10.18 -0.44 -8.07
C ASP A 55 10.77 0.59 -7.11
N LEU A 56 11.13 0.20 -5.89
CA LEU A 56 11.48 1.11 -4.81
C LEU A 56 12.54 2.14 -5.19
N ARG A 57 13.63 1.72 -5.83
CA ARG A 57 14.69 2.64 -6.23
C ARG A 57 14.14 3.80 -7.07
N ARG A 58 13.32 3.49 -8.07
CA ARG A 58 12.70 4.48 -8.94
C ARG A 58 11.70 5.34 -8.17
N GLN A 59 10.87 4.71 -7.35
CA GLN A 59 9.89 5.38 -6.49
C GLN A 59 10.55 6.42 -5.57
N LEU A 60 11.67 6.09 -4.95
CA LEU A 60 12.39 7.02 -4.05
C LEU A 60 13.08 8.15 -4.83
N LEU A 61 13.76 7.84 -5.93
CA LEU A 61 14.46 8.84 -6.75
C LEU A 61 13.50 9.87 -7.35
N GLU A 62 12.38 9.43 -7.93
CA GLU A 62 11.39 10.32 -8.56
C GLU A 62 10.65 11.18 -7.53
N ASN A 63 10.68 10.81 -6.24
CA ASN A 63 10.06 11.56 -5.15
C ASN A 63 11.06 12.28 -4.23
N ASN A 64 12.34 12.34 -4.62
CA ASN A 64 13.41 13.00 -3.86
C ASN A 64 13.48 12.55 -2.39
N VAL A 65 13.28 11.24 -2.14
CA VAL A 65 13.39 10.64 -0.82
C VAL A 65 14.83 10.16 -0.64
N GLU A 66 15.60 10.90 0.13
CA GLU A 66 17.02 10.58 0.37
C GLU A 66 17.21 9.59 1.52
N ARG A 67 16.31 9.60 2.49
CA ARG A 67 16.40 8.77 3.70
C ARG A 67 15.02 8.33 4.17
N VAL A 68 14.88 7.06 4.56
CA VAL A 68 13.65 6.48 5.11
C VAL A 68 13.85 6.25 6.61
N GLU A 69 12.93 6.76 7.44
CA GLU A 69 12.94 6.57 8.89
C GLU A 69 12.63 5.12 9.25
N ALA A 70 11.57 4.60 8.66
CA ALA A 70 11.09 3.25 8.93
C ALA A 70 10.32 2.66 7.74
N VAL A 71 10.19 1.34 7.77
CA VAL A 71 9.36 0.55 6.86
C VAL A 71 8.34 -0.22 7.69
N ILE A 72 7.11 -0.33 7.20
CA ILE A 72 6.10 -1.26 7.68
C ILE A 72 5.87 -2.28 6.57
N TRP A 73 6.09 -3.58 6.82
CA TRP A 73 5.73 -4.63 5.87
C TRP A 73 4.38 -5.22 6.20
N THR A 74 3.52 -5.30 5.18
CA THR A 74 2.17 -5.85 5.32
C THR A 74 2.15 -7.38 5.24
N HIS A 75 2.97 -7.99 4.40
CA HIS A 75 3.08 -9.45 4.24
C HIS A 75 4.32 -9.85 3.43
N SER A 76 4.53 -11.16 3.26
CA SER A 76 5.74 -11.74 2.70
C SER A 76 5.69 -12.06 1.21
N HIS A 77 4.79 -11.48 0.41
CA HIS A 77 4.87 -11.59 -1.03
C HIS A 77 5.96 -10.69 -1.61
N PHE A 78 6.64 -11.18 -2.65
CA PHE A 78 7.82 -10.58 -3.23
C PHE A 78 7.63 -9.12 -3.65
N ASP A 79 6.48 -8.77 -4.19
CA ASP A 79 6.14 -7.43 -4.64
C ASP A 79 5.96 -6.42 -3.50
N HIS A 80 5.90 -6.86 -2.23
CA HIS A 80 5.75 -6.00 -1.05
C HIS A 80 7.05 -5.80 -0.25
N PHE A 81 8.06 -6.69 -0.40
CA PHE A 81 9.27 -6.56 0.40
C PHE A 81 10.58 -6.51 -0.41
N SER A 82 10.62 -7.02 -1.63
CA SER A 82 11.89 -7.28 -2.33
C SER A 82 12.71 -6.02 -2.64
N GLY A 83 12.06 -4.89 -2.84
CA GLY A 83 12.73 -3.61 -3.04
C GLY A 83 13.52 -3.12 -1.83
N PHE A 84 13.33 -3.72 -0.66
CA PHE A 84 14.17 -3.41 0.52
C PHE A 84 15.66 -3.61 0.25
N GLY A 85 16.02 -4.45 -0.71
CA GLY A 85 17.39 -4.63 -1.17
C GLY A 85 18.06 -3.35 -1.68
N GLU A 86 17.30 -2.35 -2.09
CA GLU A 86 17.83 -1.04 -2.54
C GLU A 86 18.50 -0.24 -1.41
N PHE A 87 18.22 -0.57 -0.14
CA PHE A 87 18.93 0.02 0.99
C PHE A 87 20.33 -0.53 1.20
N TYR A 88 20.69 -1.66 0.54
CA TYR A 88 22.01 -2.26 0.67
C TYR A 88 23.10 -1.26 0.30
N ARG A 89 24.03 -1.00 1.24
CA ARG A 89 25.12 -0.02 1.13
C ARG A 89 24.69 1.45 0.92
N VAL A 90 23.40 1.75 0.98
CA VAL A 90 22.88 3.12 0.84
C VAL A 90 22.41 3.64 2.19
N GLN A 91 21.62 2.84 2.90
CA GLN A 91 21.16 3.19 4.24
C GLN A 91 21.14 1.96 5.14
N GLU A 92 21.99 1.95 6.15
CA GLU A 92 22.06 0.86 7.11
C GLU A 92 21.03 1.03 8.24
N ASN A 93 20.67 -0.10 8.86
CA ASN A 93 19.84 -0.15 10.06
C ASN A 93 18.47 0.52 9.93
N VAL A 94 17.84 0.45 8.78
CA VAL A 94 16.44 0.86 8.61
C VAL A 94 15.57 0.07 9.60
N GLU A 95 14.72 0.76 10.34
CA GLU A 95 13.77 0.09 11.23
C GLU A 95 12.62 -0.51 10.43
N VAL A 96 12.29 -1.77 10.70
CA VAL A 96 11.21 -2.47 10.00
C VAL A 96 10.21 -2.98 11.01
N TYR A 97 9.01 -2.49 10.92
CA TYR A 97 7.88 -2.82 11.78
C TYR A 97 6.96 -3.82 11.07
N THR A 98 6.73 -4.95 11.68
CA THR A 98 5.72 -5.93 11.26
C THR A 98 5.55 -6.99 12.37
N THR A 99 4.65 -7.96 12.15
CA THR A 99 4.46 -9.07 13.09
C THR A 99 5.63 -10.04 13.08
N PRO A 100 5.87 -10.80 14.16
CA PRO A 100 6.94 -11.81 14.22
C PRO A 100 6.88 -12.83 13.07
N SER A 101 5.68 -13.29 12.70
CA SER A 101 5.49 -14.29 11.63
C SER A 101 5.90 -13.74 10.24
N ILE A 102 5.58 -12.49 9.96
CA ILE A 102 5.97 -11.83 8.71
C ILE A 102 7.48 -11.60 8.68
N HIS A 103 8.08 -11.15 9.80
CA HIS A 103 9.55 -11.03 9.93
C HIS A 103 10.26 -12.35 9.69
N GLU A 104 9.76 -13.47 10.24
CA GLU A 104 10.32 -14.79 10.02
C GLU A 104 10.25 -15.19 8.54
N SER A 105 9.09 -14.97 7.91
CA SER A 105 8.85 -15.32 6.52
C SER A 105 9.76 -14.54 5.57
N ILE A 106 9.86 -13.23 5.73
CA ILE A 106 10.70 -12.36 4.90
C ILE A 106 12.20 -12.59 5.18
N GLY A 107 12.56 -12.82 6.45
CA GLY A 107 13.94 -13.06 6.87
C GLY A 107 14.63 -14.22 6.15
N LYS A 108 13.86 -15.22 5.71
CA LYS A 108 14.38 -16.36 4.91
C LYS A 108 14.96 -15.91 3.55
N PHE A 109 14.45 -14.80 3.00
CA PHE A 109 14.91 -14.23 1.72
C PHE A 109 15.96 -13.15 1.89
N MET A 110 16.02 -12.51 3.07
CA MET A 110 16.82 -11.31 3.35
C MET A 110 18.05 -11.58 4.24
N GLN A 111 18.63 -12.79 4.19
CA GLN A 111 19.67 -13.26 5.12
C GLN A 111 20.94 -12.40 5.17
N PHE A 112 21.26 -11.68 4.08
CA PHE A 112 22.46 -10.83 3.96
C PHE A 112 22.18 -9.33 4.11
N LEU A 113 20.92 -8.94 4.36
CA LEU A 113 20.54 -7.55 4.59
C LEU A 113 20.44 -7.27 6.09
N SER A 114 21.12 -6.20 6.52
CA SER A 114 21.03 -5.72 7.91
C SER A 114 19.89 -4.72 8.03
N TYR A 115 18.97 -4.97 8.95
CA TYR A 115 17.91 -4.03 9.34
C TYR A 115 17.54 -4.22 10.81
N ARG A 116 16.92 -3.23 11.40
CA ARG A 116 16.46 -3.31 12.80
C ARG A 116 15.03 -3.85 12.83
N LYS A 117 14.88 -5.08 13.30
CA LYS A 117 13.56 -5.67 13.52
C LYS A 117 12.84 -4.94 14.65
N ARG A 118 11.60 -4.55 14.39
CA ARG A 118 10.63 -4.02 15.33
C ARG A 118 9.40 -4.91 15.27
N GLU A 119 9.36 -5.91 16.12
CA GLU A 119 8.22 -6.81 16.22
C GLU A 119 7.07 -6.09 16.93
N VAL A 120 5.90 -6.09 16.31
CA VAL A 120 4.69 -5.45 16.83
C VAL A 120 3.56 -6.47 16.88
N GLU A 121 2.74 -6.36 17.92
CA GLU A 121 1.58 -7.22 18.10
C GLU A 121 0.38 -6.64 17.34
N GLU A 122 -0.44 -7.53 16.78
CA GLU A 122 -1.70 -7.15 16.16
C GLU A 122 -2.62 -6.44 17.16
N PHE A 123 -3.34 -5.42 16.69
CA PHE A 123 -4.26 -4.60 17.49
C PHE A 123 -3.61 -3.77 18.60
N GLN A 124 -2.28 -3.76 18.69
CA GLN A 124 -1.57 -2.85 19.58
C GLN A 124 -1.01 -1.67 18.79
N SER A 125 -1.28 -0.47 19.27
CA SER A 125 -0.71 0.73 18.65
C SER A 125 0.76 0.90 19.00
N PHE A 126 1.52 1.43 18.05
CA PHE A 126 2.90 1.82 18.22
C PHE A 126 3.15 3.16 17.50
N LYS A 127 4.24 3.83 17.86
CA LYS A 127 4.57 5.13 17.24
C LYS A 127 5.85 5.06 16.44
N ILE A 128 5.81 5.68 15.28
CA ILE A 128 6.99 6.07 14.52
C ILE A 128 6.95 7.58 14.43
N SER A 129 7.91 8.25 15.06
CA SER A 129 7.85 9.70 15.31
C SER A 129 6.57 10.10 16.06
N ASP A 130 5.77 11.00 15.54
CA ASP A 130 4.51 11.48 16.12
C ASP A 130 3.26 10.87 15.46
N ILE A 131 3.43 9.87 14.60
CA ILE A 131 2.33 9.15 13.95
C ILE A 131 2.10 7.83 14.69
N GLU A 132 0.85 7.53 14.98
CA GLU A 132 0.44 6.27 15.59
C GLU A 132 -0.03 5.28 14.52
N PHE A 133 0.45 4.05 14.63
CA PHE A 133 0.13 2.94 13.73
C PHE A 133 -0.45 1.78 14.52
N THR A 134 -1.38 1.06 13.90
CA THR A 134 -1.87 -0.24 14.40
C THR A 134 -1.93 -1.22 13.24
N LEU A 135 -1.37 -2.41 13.43
CA LEU A 135 -1.51 -3.50 12.47
C LEU A 135 -2.71 -4.37 12.88
N PHE A 136 -3.50 -4.78 11.92
CA PHE A 136 -4.63 -5.68 12.12
C PHE A 136 -4.62 -6.79 11.06
N PRO A 137 -4.93 -8.05 11.42
CA PRO A 137 -4.90 -9.16 10.47
C PRO A 137 -5.93 -8.99 9.37
N VAL A 138 -5.58 -9.47 8.17
CA VAL A 138 -6.45 -9.52 7.01
C VAL A 138 -6.34 -10.88 6.32
N ASN A 139 -7.28 -11.21 5.44
CA ASN A 139 -7.36 -12.54 4.85
C ASN A 139 -6.69 -12.61 3.46
N HIS A 140 -5.43 -13.04 3.44
CA HIS A 140 -4.62 -13.16 2.21
C HIS A 140 -3.90 -14.52 2.10
N PRO A 141 -4.64 -15.65 2.04
CA PRO A 141 -4.04 -16.98 2.09
C PRO A 141 -3.09 -17.23 0.89
N PRO A 142 -1.97 -18.01 1.08
CA PRO A 142 -1.65 -18.77 2.28
C PRO A 142 -0.69 -18.08 3.26
N VAL A 143 -0.47 -16.77 3.13
CA VAL A 143 0.47 -16.02 3.96
C VAL A 143 -0.26 -15.21 5.02
N ASP A 144 0.41 -14.99 6.15
CA ASP A 144 -0.05 -14.01 7.13
C ASP A 144 0.08 -12.61 6.55
N ALA A 145 -0.96 -11.81 6.70
CA ALA A 145 -1.02 -10.47 6.16
C ALA A 145 -1.74 -9.52 7.12
N VAL A 146 -1.31 -8.27 7.12
CA VAL A 146 -1.90 -7.22 7.94
C VAL A 146 -2.28 -6.01 7.11
N GLY A 147 -3.37 -5.36 7.52
CA GLY A 147 -3.67 -3.99 7.17
C GLY A 147 -3.01 -3.02 8.14
N VAL A 148 -2.98 -1.75 7.79
CA VAL A 148 -2.36 -0.68 8.57
C VAL A 148 -3.35 0.44 8.83
N LYS A 149 -3.62 0.72 10.10
CA LYS A 149 -4.31 1.93 10.54
C LYS A 149 -3.26 2.97 10.90
N ILE A 150 -3.46 4.20 10.46
CA ILE A 150 -2.59 5.36 10.70
C ILE A 150 -3.45 6.43 11.36
N GLU A 151 -3.04 6.91 12.53
CA GLU A 151 -3.74 7.97 13.25
C GLU A 151 -2.78 9.14 13.51
N TRP A 152 -3.21 10.34 13.13
CA TRP A 152 -2.43 11.56 13.31
C TRP A 152 -3.36 12.78 13.43
N ASN A 153 -3.25 13.52 14.54
CA ASN A 153 -4.01 14.76 14.79
C ASN A 153 -5.53 14.65 14.51
N GLY A 154 -6.13 13.53 14.94
CA GLY A 154 -7.55 13.27 14.77
C GLY A 154 -7.97 12.75 13.38
N PHE A 155 -7.04 12.61 12.44
CA PHE A 155 -7.27 11.91 11.17
C PHE A 155 -6.99 10.42 11.30
N LYS A 156 -7.79 9.63 10.59
CA LYS A 156 -7.61 8.19 10.45
C LYS A 156 -7.45 7.81 8.97
N VAL A 157 -6.35 7.16 8.64
CA VAL A 157 -6.14 6.51 7.34
C VAL A 157 -6.07 5.01 7.54
N VAL A 158 -6.72 4.27 6.67
CA VAL A 158 -6.69 2.80 6.67
C VAL A 158 -6.17 2.32 5.33
N VAL A 159 -5.15 1.47 5.37
CA VAL A 159 -4.62 0.71 4.24
C VAL A 159 -4.99 -0.74 4.47
N THR A 160 -5.77 -1.34 3.58
CA THR A 160 -6.19 -2.74 3.78
C THR A 160 -5.02 -3.73 3.70
N GLY A 161 -3.93 -3.36 3.03
CA GLY A 161 -2.99 -4.36 2.52
C GLY A 161 -3.70 -5.26 1.51
N ASP A 162 -3.09 -6.38 1.17
CA ASP A 162 -3.70 -7.39 0.31
C ASP A 162 -4.66 -8.25 1.11
N THR A 163 -5.92 -8.31 0.68
CA THR A 163 -6.96 -9.07 1.35
C THR A 163 -8.10 -9.42 0.40
N ASN A 164 -8.81 -10.49 0.67
CA ASN A 164 -10.14 -10.72 0.13
C ASN A 164 -11.21 -10.03 1.00
N SER A 165 -12.49 -10.22 0.70
CA SER A 165 -13.59 -9.59 1.44
C SER A 165 -13.94 -10.27 2.78
N GLU A 166 -13.29 -11.38 3.12
CA GLU A 166 -13.53 -12.12 4.36
C GLU A 166 -12.60 -11.61 5.48
N ILE A 167 -12.89 -10.42 6.00
CA ILE A 167 -12.17 -9.76 7.08
C ILE A 167 -12.95 -9.99 8.39
N ASP A 168 -12.25 -10.37 9.46
CA ASP A 168 -12.87 -10.61 10.77
C ASP A 168 -13.41 -9.32 11.40
N GLU A 169 -14.43 -9.46 12.30
CA GLU A 169 -15.12 -8.32 12.90
C GLU A 169 -14.21 -7.44 13.77
N LYS A 170 -13.16 -7.99 14.39
CA LYS A 170 -12.23 -7.21 15.19
C LYS A 170 -11.38 -6.31 14.29
N SER A 171 -10.89 -6.84 13.18
CA SER A 171 -10.16 -6.07 12.16
C SER A 171 -11.06 -5.02 11.52
N LEU A 172 -12.32 -5.35 11.20
CA LEU A 172 -13.29 -4.37 10.69
C LEU A 172 -13.52 -3.22 11.68
N SER A 173 -13.55 -3.51 12.98
CA SER A 173 -13.70 -2.48 14.03
C SER A 173 -12.51 -1.49 14.04
N GLU A 174 -11.28 -1.96 13.81
CA GLU A 174 -10.12 -1.07 13.67
C GLU A 174 -10.22 -0.15 12.45
N MET A 175 -10.86 -0.63 11.39
CA MET A 175 -11.01 0.08 10.12
C MET A 175 -12.13 1.11 10.11
N GLU A 176 -13.04 1.14 11.07
CA GLU A 176 -14.25 1.98 11.05
C GLU A 176 -13.96 3.48 10.89
N LYS A 177 -14.80 4.15 10.10
CA LYS A 177 -14.86 5.60 9.88
C LYS A 177 -13.51 6.23 9.51
N PRO A 178 -12.76 5.70 8.53
CA PRO A 178 -11.54 6.34 8.11
C PRO A 178 -11.83 7.61 7.30
N ASP A 179 -10.96 8.62 7.43
CA ASP A 179 -10.96 9.78 6.54
C ASP A 179 -10.53 9.39 5.13
N LEU A 180 -9.59 8.44 5.03
CA LEU A 180 -9.13 7.84 3.78
C LEU A 180 -9.00 6.33 3.94
N LEU A 181 -9.66 5.57 3.06
CA LEU A 181 -9.48 4.14 2.89
C LEU A 181 -8.71 3.88 1.60
N ILE A 182 -7.53 3.28 1.70
CA ILE A 182 -6.76 2.77 0.55
C ILE A 182 -6.98 1.26 0.53
N ALA A 183 -7.78 0.77 -0.42
CA ALA A 183 -8.21 -0.61 -0.49
C ALA A 183 -7.64 -1.33 -1.72
N ASN A 184 -7.15 -2.56 -1.53
CA ASN A 184 -6.75 -3.39 -2.66
C ASN A 184 -7.97 -3.75 -3.51
N ALA A 185 -7.80 -3.73 -4.84
CA ALA A 185 -8.86 -4.08 -5.78
C ALA A 185 -8.23 -4.59 -7.09
N ILE A 186 -7.94 -5.86 -7.18
CA ILE A 186 -7.13 -6.41 -8.28
C ILE A 186 -7.80 -6.30 -9.65
N ALA A 187 -9.14 -6.26 -9.72
CA ALA A 187 -9.91 -6.20 -10.95
C ALA A 187 -11.24 -5.45 -10.75
N PRO A 188 -11.90 -4.99 -11.83
CA PRO A 188 -13.21 -4.34 -11.74
C PRO A 188 -14.30 -5.23 -11.13
N SER A 189 -14.24 -6.53 -11.41
CA SER A 189 -15.19 -7.55 -10.95
C SER A 189 -14.59 -8.94 -11.06
N GLY A 190 -15.31 -9.96 -10.60
CA GLY A 190 -14.86 -11.34 -10.56
C GLY A 190 -14.64 -11.82 -9.12
N LYS A 191 -14.39 -13.12 -8.97
CA LYS A 191 -14.06 -13.71 -7.65
C LYS A 191 -12.59 -14.06 -7.61
N PHE A 192 -11.90 -13.54 -6.61
CA PHE A 192 -10.49 -13.79 -6.36
C PHE A 192 -10.32 -14.36 -4.95
N ARG A 193 -9.55 -15.43 -4.83
CA ARG A 193 -9.34 -16.09 -3.52
C ARG A 193 -8.56 -15.21 -2.54
N LYS A 194 -7.68 -14.35 -3.05
CA LYS A 194 -6.70 -13.60 -2.26
C LYS A 194 -6.97 -12.10 -2.20
N HIS A 195 -7.75 -11.57 -3.11
CA HIS A 195 -7.94 -10.13 -3.29
C HIS A 195 -9.41 -9.78 -3.45
N MET A 196 -9.76 -8.56 -3.09
CA MET A 196 -11.03 -7.95 -3.47
C MET A 196 -11.02 -7.54 -4.94
N ASN A 197 -12.19 -7.50 -5.53
CA ASN A 197 -12.47 -6.72 -6.73
C ASN A 197 -12.96 -5.31 -6.35
N ALA A 198 -13.10 -4.41 -7.35
CA ALA A 198 -13.51 -3.02 -7.09
C ALA A 198 -14.86 -2.90 -6.37
N LYS A 199 -15.85 -3.77 -6.73
CA LYS A 199 -17.17 -3.72 -6.10
C LYS A 199 -17.11 -4.13 -4.64
N GLU A 200 -16.36 -5.17 -4.31
CA GLU A 200 -16.15 -5.64 -2.93
C GLU A 200 -15.43 -4.57 -2.10
N ALA A 201 -14.38 -3.94 -2.65
CA ALA A 201 -13.65 -2.88 -1.96
C ALA A 201 -14.52 -1.62 -1.74
N MET A 202 -15.37 -1.24 -2.69
CA MET A 202 -16.31 -0.14 -2.54
C MET A 202 -17.38 -0.44 -1.49
N LEU A 203 -17.94 -1.66 -1.48
CA LEU A 203 -18.90 -2.09 -0.45
C LEU A 203 -18.27 -2.11 0.95
N LEU A 204 -16.99 -2.53 1.04
CA LEU A 204 -16.24 -2.42 2.29
C LEU A 204 -16.15 -0.97 2.75
N GLY A 205 -15.81 -0.04 1.86
CA GLY A 205 -15.74 1.39 2.17
C GLY A 205 -17.07 1.97 2.67
N GLU A 206 -18.18 1.58 2.05
CA GLU A 206 -19.52 1.94 2.50
C GLU A 206 -19.84 1.36 3.89
N ARG A 207 -19.57 0.07 4.10
CA ARG A 207 -19.76 -0.59 5.40
C ARG A 207 -18.98 0.09 6.52
N LEU A 208 -17.75 0.47 6.25
CA LEU A 208 -16.87 1.14 7.21
C LEU A 208 -17.23 2.62 7.45
N GLY A 209 -18.07 3.22 6.62
CA GLY A 209 -18.35 4.65 6.66
C GLY A 209 -17.14 5.51 6.29
N ALA A 210 -16.33 5.06 5.33
CA ALA A 210 -15.16 5.78 4.85
C ALA A 210 -15.57 7.12 4.21
N LYS A 211 -14.91 8.22 4.59
CA LYS A 211 -15.17 9.53 3.97
C LYS A 211 -14.65 9.61 2.53
N LYS A 212 -13.53 8.94 2.27
CA LYS A 212 -12.95 8.81 0.94
C LYS A 212 -12.39 7.38 0.77
N ILE A 213 -12.60 6.80 -0.42
CA ILE A 213 -12.01 5.53 -0.82
C ILE A 213 -11.13 5.73 -2.05
N VAL A 214 -9.99 5.04 -2.06
CA VAL A 214 -9.09 4.94 -3.20
C VAL A 214 -8.70 3.48 -3.39
N LEU A 215 -8.90 2.98 -4.61
CA LEU A 215 -8.55 1.62 -4.97
C LEU A 215 -7.11 1.54 -5.41
N SER A 216 -6.37 0.58 -4.88
CA SER A 216 -4.96 0.33 -5.20
C SER A 216 -4.73 -1.17 -5.44
N HIS A 217 -3.48 -1.57 -5.67
CA HIS A 217 -3.12 -2.94 -6.05
C HIS A 217 -3.91 -3.41 -7.31
N LEU A 218 -3.90 -2.55 -8.33
CA LEU A 218 -4.72 -2.66 -9.54
C LEU A 218 -4.04 -3.53 -10.59
N GLY A 219 -4.68 -4.62 -10.98
CA GLY A 219 -4.23 -5.46 -12.09
C GLY A 219 -4.55 -4.87 -13.47
N HIS A 220 -3.96 -5.43 -14.50
CA HIS A 220 -4.19 -5.06 -15.90
C HIS A 220 -5.60 -5.37 -16.42
N PHE A 221 -6.45 -5.97 -15.58
CA PHE A 221 -7.86 -6.27 -15.88
C PHE A 221 -8.73 -5.01 -15.97
N TYR A 222 -8.28 -3.90 -15.40
CA TYR A 222 -8.95 -2.62 -15.59
C TYR A 222 -8.78 -2.12 -17.02
N PRO A 223 -9.74 -1.34 -17.56
CA PRO A 223 -9.50 -0.61 -18.79
C PRO A 223 -8.35 0.39 -18.63
N PRO A 224 -7.80 0.98 -19.72
CA PRO A 224 -6.78 2.01 -19.63
C PRO A 224 -7.14 3.09 -18.61
N HIS A 225 -6.14 3.59 -17.86
CA HIS A 225 -6.33 4.39 -16.64
C HIS A 225 -7.38 5.49 -16.77
N LYS A 226 -7.34 6.32 -17.81
CA LYS A 226 -8.33 7.39 -18.08
C LYS A 226 -9.77 6.91 -18.20
N SER A 227 -9.98 5.63 -18.53
CA SER A 227 -11.31 5.04 -18.59
C SER A 227 -11.68 4.40 -17.25
N ALA A 228 -10.72 3.80 -16.56
CA ALA A 228 -10.92 3.21 -15.23
C ALA A 228 -11.31 4.27 -14.20
N SER A 229 -10.65 5.43 -14.19
CA SER A 229 -10.90 6.53 -13.25
C SER A 229 -12.28 7.19 -13.39
N LYS A 230 -12.95 7.00 -14.55
CA LYS A 230 -14.33 7.43 -14.73
C LYS A 230 -15.37 6.46 -14.14
N LEU A 231 -14.99 5.22 -13.88
CA LEU A 231 -15.87 4.15 -13.45
C LEU A 231 -15.66 3.78 -11.97
N PHE A 232 -14.43 3.95 -11.49
CA PHE A 232 -14.01 3.54 -10.15
C PHE A 232 -13.08 4.58 -9.55
N PRO A 233 -13.02 4.73 -8.23
CA PRO A 233 -12.06 5.61 -7.55
C PRO A 233 -10.65 4.98 -7.53
N VAL A 234 -10.10 4.67 -8.70
CA VAL A 234 -8.77 4.06 -8.82
C VAL A 234 -7.69 5.08 -8.51
N GLY A 235 -6.74 4.67 -7.67
CA GLY A 235 -5.55 5.45 -7.38
C GLY A 235 -4.63 5.59 -8.59
N GLU A 236 -3.81 6.61 -8.56
CA GLU A 236 -2.77 6.91 -9.55
C GLU A 236 -1.41 6.91 -8.87
N ASP A 237 -0.36 6.46 -9.59
CA ASP A 237 0.99 6.52 -9.07
C ASP A 237 1.35 7.99 -8.80
N TYR A 238 1.91 8.23 -7.62
CA TYR A 238 2.27 9.55 -7.09
C TYR A 238 1.12 10.46 -6.67
N GLN A 239 -0.12 9.98 -6.65
CA GLN A 239 -1.25 10.69 -6.04
C GLN A 239 -0.98 10.97 -4.56
N GLU A 240 -1.25 12.20 -4.13
CA GLU A 240 -0.98 12.70 -2.78
C GLU A 240 -2.24 13.07 -2.03
N PHE A 241 -2.24 12.79 -0.73
CA PHE A 241 -3.28 13.15 0.21
C PHE A 241 -2.68 13.92 1.37
N TYR A 242 -3.03 15.19 1.52
CA TYR A 242 -2.56 16.05 2.59
C TYR A 242 -3.61 16.18 3.69
N PHE A 243 -3.17 15.98 4.93
CA PHE A 243 -3.97 16.10 6.13
C PHE A 243 -3.51 17.31 6.93
N GLY A 244 -4.39 18.26 7.15
CA GLY A 244 -4.10 19.48 7.91
C GLY A 244 -5.34 20.35 8.07
N GLU A 245 -5.34 21.23 9.08
CA GLU A 245 -6.42 22.18 9.36
C GLU A 245 -7.82 21.54 9.42
N GLY A 246 -7.92 20.28 9.91
CA GLY A 246 -9.17 19.53 9.98
C GLY A 246 -9.71 19.05 8.61
N LYS A 247 -8.92 19.12 7.53
CA LYS A 247 -9.34 18.78 6.17
C LYS A 247 -8.34 17.81 5.50
N LEU A 248 -8.88 17.05 4.55
CA LEU A 248 -8.14 16.24 3.60
C LEU A 248 -8.13 16.93 2.24
N TYR A 249 -6.93 17.12 1.70
CA TYR A 249 -6.71 17.65 0.34
C TYR A 249 -6.09 16.56 -0.52
N GLU A 250 -6.44 16.55 -1.80
CA GLU A 250 -5.96 15.56 -2.78
C GLU A 250 -5.28 16.26 -3.96
N PHE A 251 -4.14 15.69 -4.36
CA PHE A 251 -3.39 16.16 -5.52
C PHE A 251 -2.98 14.95 -6.37
N PHE A 252 -3.03 15.10 -7.67
CA PHE A 252 -2.55 14.11 -8.63
C PHE A 252 -1.13 14.47 -9.05
N GLY A 253 -0.28 13.47 -9.26
CA GLY A 253 1.07 13.69 -9.80
C GLY A 253 1.00 14.27 -11.23
N ASP A 254 1.95 15.13 -11.56
CA ASP A 254 2.13 15.69 -12.91
C ASP A 254 2.66 14.63 -13.90
#